data_95f1bfe983d44f54482c46c5606e1725
#
_entry.id   95f1bfe983d44f54482c46c5606e1725
#
_cell.length_a   1.000
_cell.length_b   1.000
_cell.length_c   1.000
_cell.angle_alpha   90.00
_cell.angle_beta   90.00
_cell.angle_gamma   90.00
#
_symmetry.space_group_name_H-M   'P 1'
#
loop_
_entity.id
_entity.type
_entity.pdbx_description
1 polymer ?
#
loop_
_entity_poly.entity_id
_entity_poly.type
_entity_poly.pdbx_seq_one_letter_code
_entity_poly.pdbx_strand_id
1 'polypeptide(L)'
;MKNKNILILGGDKRSSYLRTFFAEKGFISVYINVKIQKEDLLKNISDADIIILPLPFTKDGDYVYSESVDFKLRLDTFIDTLKDNQIVAAGKTDALFRQKLKEKGIKFFDYYEDSKLTKTNSYLTSLGALKLLFENNKKILRNKKVLVTGYGNISEILCKMLNNLEMNVYVAARKQQQRNCALNCGYNSFDISDISKYANDFDYIFNTVPSRIFTECDIENMKDSCLFTELASAPFGADKIYFDKYYKKYIYAPSLPGRFYPEEAARAVYDSIYEFIFKR
;
A
#
# COMPACT_ATOMS: atom_id res chain seq x y z
N MET A 1 -5.41 26.81 -18.18
CA MET A 1 -5.47 25.52 -17.47
C MET A 1 -5.82 25.64 -15.96
N LYS A 2 -5.76 26.82 -15.34
CA LYS A 2 -6.07 27.01 -13.89
C LYS A 2 -7.55 26.96 -13.51
N ASN A 3 -8.48 26.84 -14.47
CA ASN A 3 -9.92 26.84 -14.19
C ASN A 3 -10.55 25.42 -14.12
N LYS A 4 -9.74 24.38 -13.87
CA LYS A 4 -10.29 23.04 -13.75
C LYS A 4 -10.69 22.74 -12.31
N ASN A 5 -11.91 22.22 -12.16
CA ASN A 5 -12.44 21.76 -10.89
C ASN A 5 -11.94 20.35 -10.57
N ILE A 6 -11.29 20.17 -9.43
CA ILE A 6 -10.76 18.89 -8.97
C ILE A 6 -11.64 18.38 -7.82
N LEU A 7 -12.14 17.16 -7.96
CA LEU A 7 -12.89 16.47 -6.93
C LEU A 7 -12.07 15.29 -6.41
N ILE A 8 -11.84 15.24 -5.10
CA ILE A 8 -11.17 14.15 -4.40
C ILE A 8 -12.21 13.42 -3.57
N LEU A 9 -12.36 12.11 -3.78
CA LEU A 9 -13.40 11.30 -3.14
C LEU A 9 -12.79 10.23 -2.24
N GLY A 10 -13.34 10.08 -1.04
CA GLY A 10 -12.97 9.01 -0.11
C GLY A 10 -11.51 9.05 0.34
N GLY A 11 -10.98 7.87 0.69
CA GLY A 11 -9.59 7.68 1.08
C GLY A 11 -9.32 7.86 2.57
N ASP A 12 -8.08 8.18 2.86
CA ASP A 12 -7.53 8.43 4.18
C ASP A 12 -6.92 9.85 4.29
N LYS A 13 -6.09 10.08 5.29
CA LYS A 13 -5.43 11.40 5.50
C LYS A 13 -4.67 11.92 4.28
N ARG A 14 -4.20 11.05 3.38
CA ARG A 14 -3.54 11.44 2.12
C ARG A 14 -4.44 12.30 1.24
N SER A 15 -5.75 12.00 1.20
CA SER A 15 -6.71 12.73 0.37
C SER A 15 -6.87 14.20 0.81
N SER A 16 -6.79 14.49 2.10
CA SER A 16 -6.82 15.88 2.59
C SER A 16 -5.56 16.67 2.20
N TYR A 17 -4.38 16.05 2.27
CA TYR A 17 -3.13 16.67 1.79
C TYR A 17 -3.16 16.91 0.27
N LEU A 18 -3.70 15.96 -0.51
CA LEU A 18 -3.88 16.15 -1.96
C LEU A 18 -4.70 17.41 -2.28
N ARG A 19 -5.82 17.62 -1.57
CA ARG A 19 -6.61 18.83 -1.72
C ARG A 19 -5.78 20.09 -1.47
N THR A 20 -4.98 20.09 -0.40
CA THR A 20 -4.10 21.22 -0.05
C THR A 20 -3.10 21.51 -1.17
N PHE A 21 -2.42 20.49 -1.68
CA PHE A 21 -1.41 20.65 -2.73
C PHE A 21 -1.98 21.18 -4.05
N PHE A 22 -3.19 20.76 -4.43
CA PHE A 22 -3.86 21.31 -5.61
C PHE A 22 -4.31 22.76 -5.36
N ALA A 23 -4.84 23.08 -4.16
CA ALA A 23 -5.23 24.43 -3.80
C ALA A 23 -4.04 25.41 -3.80
N GLU A 24 -2.87 25.03 -3.29
CA GLU A 24 -1.63 25.80 -3.32
C GLU A 24 -1.17 26.14 -4.75
N LYS A 25 -1.52 25.32 -5.73
CA LYS A 25 -1.26 25.58 -7.16
C LYS A 25 -2.36 26.41 -7.85
N GLY A 26 -3.37 26.83 -7.11
CA GLY A 26 -4.46 27.68 -7.57
C GLY A 26 -5.59 26.93 -8.28
N PHE A 27 -5.74 25.60 -8.05
CA PHE A 27 -6.88 24.83 -8.52
C PHE A 27 -8.05 24.91 -7.54
N ILE A 28 -9.27 24.93 -8.05
CA ILE A 28 -10.46 24.71 -7.24
C ILE A 28 -10.53 23.22 -6.89
N SER A 29 -10.26 22.87 -5.65
CA SER A 29 -10.22 21.48 -5.20
C SER A 29 -11.20 21.24 -4.04
N VAL A 30 -12.08 20.26 -4.21
CA VAL A 30 -13.06 19.81 -3.23
C VAL A 30 -12.69 18.40 -2.78
N TYR A 31 -12.73 18.15 -1.47
CA TYR A 31 -12.54 16.84 -0.87
C TYR A 31 -13.79 16.40 -0.15
N ILE A 32 -14.33 15.24 -0.52
CA ILE A 32 -15.54 14.66 0.08
C ILE A 32 -15.20 13.29 0.65
N ASN A 33 -15.25 13.18 1.97
CA ASN A 33 -15.05 11.96 2.74
C ASN A 33 -16.00 11.87 3.94
N VAL A 34 -17.15 12.51 3.83
CA VAL A 34 -18.21 12.56 4.86
C VAL A 34 -19.55 12.25 4.21
N LYS A 35 -20.55 11.97 5.04
CA LYS A 35 -21.92 11.82 4.56
C LYS A 35 -22.45 13.17 4.04
N ILE A 36 -22.86 13.18 2.78
CA ILE A 36 -23.60 14.28 2.15
C ILE A 36 -24.84 13.72 1.47
N GLN A 37 -25.77 14.60 1.08
CA GLN A 37 -26.95 14.19 0.32
C GLN A 37 -26.50 13.57 -1.01
N LYS A 38 -27.22 12.53 -1.43
CA LYS A 38 -26.87 11.78 -2.66
C LYS A 38 -26.85 12.69 -3.88
N GLU A 39 -27.81 13.57 -3.99
CA GLU A 39 -27.97 14.54 -5.09
C GLU A 39 -26.76 15.48 -5.16
N ASP A 40 -26.29 15.98 -4.02
CA ASP A 40 -25.12 16.86 -3.94
C ASP A 40 -23.84 16.11 -4.33
N LEU A 41 -23.69 14.85 -3.89
CA LEU A 41 -22.55 14.01 -4.27
C LEU A 41 -22.51 13.79 -5.78
N LEU A 42 -23.63 13.38 -6.38
CA LEU A 42 -23.73 13.15 -7.81
C LEU A 42 -23.50 14.42 -8.62
N LYS A 43 -24.01 15.57 -8.12
CA LYS A 43 -23.74 16.87 -8.72
C LYS A 43 -22.25 17.21 -8.68
N ASN A 44 -21.58 17.06 -7.55
CA ASN A 44 -20.13 17.31 -7.45
C ASN A 44 -19.34 16.43 -8.43
N ILE A 45 -19.71 15.13 -8.58
CA ILE A 45 -19.09 14.24 -9.56
C ILE A 45 -19.30 14.74 -10.97
N SER A 46 -20.53 15.16 -11.32
CA SER A 46 -20.88 15.64 -12.67
C SER A 46 -20.22 16.97 -13.03
N ASP A 47 -19.95 17.83 -12.06
CA ASP A 47 -19.42 19.19 -12.27
C ASP A 47 -17.88 19.24 -12.22
N ALA A 48 -17.20 18.15 -11.82
CA ALA A 48 -15.76 18.08 -11.77
C ALA A 48 -15.14 17.82 -13.15
N ASP A 49 -14.01 18.46 -13.45
CA ASP A 49 -13.19 18.15 -14.63
C ASP A 49 -12.26 16.97 -14.39
N ILE A 50 -11.76 16.88 -13.17
CA ILE A 50 -10.79 15.84 -12.72
C ILE A 50 -11.30 15.24 -11.43
N ILE A 51 -11.38 13.91 -11.39
CA ILE A 51 -11.80 13.18 -10.21
C ILE A 51 -10.67 12.28 -9.76
N ILE A 52 -10.32 12.37 -8.48
CA ILE A 52 -9.25 11.60 -7.86
C ILE A 52 -9.86 10.64 -6.85
N LEU A 53 -9.69 9.35 -7.10
CA LEU A 53 -10.05 8.26 -6.19
C LEU A 53 -8.81 7.83 -5.37
N PRO A 54 -8.99 7.17 -4.21
CA PRO A 54 -7.91 6.85 -3.29
C PRO A 54 -6.97 5.71 -3.75
N LEU A 55 -5.99 5.41 -2.91
CA LEU A 55 -5.08 4.26 -3.02
C LEU A 55 -5.21 3.37 -1.77
N PRO A 56 -5.75 2.13 -1.91
CA PRO A 56 -6.39 1.57 -3.11
C PRO A 56 -7.71 2.29 -3.41
N PHE A 57 -8.18 2.22 -4.68
CA PHE A 57 -9.45 2.85 -5.06
C PHE A 57 -10.67 2.19 -4.40
N THR A 58 -10.56 0.89 -4.10
CA THR A 58 -11.53 0.08 -3.37
C THR A 58 -10.82 -0.96 -2.49
N LYS A 59 -11.50 -1.50 -1.48
CA LYS A 59 -11.05 -2.64 -0.66
C LYS A 59 -11.94 -3.88 -0.80
N ASP A 60 -13.19 -3.69 -1.18
CA ASP A 60 -14.22 -4.73 -1.29
C ASP A 60 -14.66 -5.01 -2.74
N GLY A 61 -14.24 -4.18 -3.69
CA GLY A 61 -14.64 -4.26 -5.10
C GLY A 61 -15.95 -3.53 -5.42
N ASP A 62 -16.73 -3.11 -4.43
CA ASP A 62 -18.06 -2.52 -4.59
C ASP A 62 -18.09 -1.01 -4.34
N TYR A 63 -17.32 -0.54 -3.36
CA TYR A 63 -17.35 0.85 -2.91
C TYR A 63 -16.01 1.55 -3.09
N VAL A 64 -16.06 2.85 -3.36
CA VAL A 64 -14.87 3.71 -3.25
C VAL A 64 -14.33 3.62 -1.82
N TYR A 65 -13.05 3.30 -1.68
CA TYR A 65 -12.42 3.18 -0.37
C TYR A 65 -12.50 4.48 0.43
N SER A 66 -12.83 4.36 1.71
CA SER A 66 -12.79 5.45 2.68
C SER A 66 -12.48 4.90 4.07
N GLU A 67 -11.70 5.66 4.87
CA GLU A 67 -11.59 5.42 6.32
C GLU A 67 -12.82 5.94 7.08
N SER A 68 -13.58 6.88 6.50
CA SER A 68 -14.82 7.36 7.08
C SER A 68 -15.95 6.35 6.86
N VAL A 69 -16.55 5.91 7.93
CA VAL A 69 -17.73 5.01 7.90
C VAL A 69 -18.98 5.67 7.33
N ASP A 70 -19.02 6.99 7.36
CA ASP A 70 -20.15 7.80 6.90
C ASP A 70 -20.12 8.06 5.39
N PHE A 71 -18.96 7.90 4.74
CA PHE A 71 -18.83 8.04 3.30
C PHE A 71 -19.07 6.71 2.61
N LYS A 72 -20.09 6.63 1.76
CA LYS A 72 -20.40 5.44 0.95
C LYS A 72 -20.76 5.85 -0.47
N LEU A 73 -19.93 5.42 -1.44
CA LEU A 73 -20.17 5.61 -2.86
C LEU A 73 -19.91 4.31 -3.60
N ARG A 74 -20.97 3.72 -4.19
CA ARG A 74 -20.82 2.53 -5.03
C ARG A 74 -20.05 2.86 -6.30
N LEU A 75 -19.15 1.97 -6.72
CA LEU A 75 -18.38 2.15 -7.95
C LEU A 75 -19.27 2.22 -9.20
N ASP A 76 -20.34 1.43 -9.28
CA ASP A 76 -21.28 1.49 -10.40
C ASP A 76 -21.96 2.85 -10.45
N THR A 77 -22.48 3.35 -9.32
CA THR A 77 -23.10 4.68 -9.23
C THR A 77 -22.11 5.78 -9.62
N PHE A 78 -20.84 5.66 -9.19
CA PHE A 78 -19.79 6.58 -9.58
C PHE A 78 -19.60 6.59 -11.08
N ILE A 79 -19.40 5.42 -11.70
CA ILE A 79 -19.18 5.28 -13.15
C ILE A 79 -20.38 5.81 -13.93
N ASP A 80 -21.61 5.48 -13.51
CA ASP A 80 -22.83 5.92 -14.19
C ASP A 80 -22.97 7.44 -14.21
N THR A 81 -22.50 8.12 -13.14
CA THR A 81 -22.58 9.58 -13.00
C THR A 81 -21.56 10.34 -13.83
N LEU A 82 -20.46 9.68 -14.27
CA LEU A 82 -19.41 10.32 -15.06
C LEU A 82 -19.95 10.84 -16.40
N LYS A 83 -19.44 12.00 -16.81
CA LYS A 83 -19.74 12.63 -18.09
C LYS A 83 -18.52 12.58 -19.02
N ASP A 84 -18.76 12.72 -20.31
CA ASP A 84 -17.72 12.87 -21.33
C ASP A 84 -16.75 14.02 -20.93
N ASN A 85 -15.49 13.89 -21.38
CA ASN A 85 -14.40 14.85 -21.14
C ASN A 85 -13.88 14.93 -19.67
N GLN A 86 -14.42 14.16 -18.74
CA GLN A 86 -13.83 14.05 -17.40
C GLN A 86 -12.56 13.20 -17.41
N ILE A 87 -11.67 13.47 -16.45
CA ILE A 87 -10.46 12.67 -16.21
C ILE A 87 -10.60 12.00 -14.85
N VAL A 88 -10.42 10.67 -14.80
CA VAL A 88 -10.39 9.92 -13.55
C VAL A 88 -8.96 9.47 -13.27
N ALA A 89 -8.43 9.83 -12.10
CA ALA A 89 -7.17 9.30 -11.57
C ALA A 89 -7.48 8.41 -10.35
N ALA A 90 -6.97 7.18 -10.32
CA ALA A 90 -7.20 6.26 -9.22
C ALA A 90 -5.94 5.44 -8.93
N GLY A 91 -5.84 4.81 -7.77
CA GLY A 91 -4.67 4.02 -7.41
C GLY A 91 -4.96 2.54 -7.23
N LYS A 92 -4.17 1.67 -7.89
CA LYS A 92 -4.26 0.20 -7.82
C LYS A 92 -5.62 -0.32 -8.28
N THR A 93 -5.99 0.05 -9.50
CA THR A 93 -7.28 -0.32 -10.10
C THR A 93 -7.25 -1.73 -10.69
N ASP A 94 -8.43 -2.37 -10.74
CA ASP A 94 -8.61 -3.67 -11.37
C ASP A 94 -9.02 -3.56 -12.85
N ALA A 95 -9.02 -4.71 -13.53
CA ALA A 95 -9.32 -4.77 -14.96
C ALA A 95 -10.79 -4.41 -15.27
N LEU A 96 -11.72 -4.78 -14.38
CA LEU A 96 -13.15 -4.52 -14.57
C LEU A 96 -13.46 -3.02 -14.51
N PHE A 97 -12.92 -2.32 -13.52
CA PHE A 97 -13.07 -0.87 -13.40
C PHE A 97 -12.50 -0.13 -14.60
N ARG A 98 -11.30 -0.51 -15.05
CA ARG A 98 -10.66 0.06 -16.25
C ARG A 98 -11.49 -0.17 -17.51
N GLN A 99 -12.04 -1.39 -17.66
CA GLN A 99 -12.90 -1.74 -18.79
C GLN A 99 -14.15 -0.86 -18.85
N LYS A 100 -14.87 -0.72 -17.73
CA LYS A 100 -16.08 0.11 -17.63
C LYS A 100 -15.80 1.57 -17.98
N LEU A 101 -14.68 2.15 -17.49
CA LEU A 101 -14.30 3.53 -17.85
C LEU A 101 -13.98 3.66 -19.33
N LYS A 102 -13.29 2.68 -19.92
CA LYS A 102 -12.97 2.66 -21.36
C LYS A 102 -14.23 2.55 -22.21
N GLU A 103 -15.18 1.70 -21.86
CA GLU A 103 -16.47 1.55 -22.55
C GLU A 103 -17.27 2.87 -22.53
N LYS A 104 -17.16 3.63 -21.47
CA LYS A 104 -17.78 4.95 -21.33
C LYS A 104 -16.97 6.08 -21.94
N GLY A 105 -15.80 5.80 -22.55
CA GLY A 105 -14.96 6.82 -23.18
C GLY A 105 -14.23 7.76 -22.20
N ILE A 106 -14.17 7.42 -20.90
CA ILE A 106 -13.57 8.25 -19.86
C ILE A 106 -12.04 8.16 -19.92
N LYS A 107 -11.37 9.32 -19.97
CA LYS A 107 -9.90 9.39 -19.83
C LYS A 107 -9.49 8.98 -18.43
N PHE A 108 -8.63 7.95 -18.35
CA PHE A 108 -8.27 7.33 -17.08
C PHE A 108 -6.76 7.24 -16.88
N PHE A 109 -6.31 7.37 -15.63
CA PHE A 109 -4.93 7.20 -15.19
C PHE A 109 -4.84 6.44 -13.86
N ASP A 110 -4.18 5.27 -13.87
CA ASP A 110 -3.79 4.60 -12.63
C ASP A 110 -2.44 5.12 -12.17
N TYR A 111 -2.44 6.02 -11.19
CA TYR A 111 -1.19 6.60 -10.69
C TYR A 111 -0.31 5.60 -9.93
N TYR A 112 -0.84 4.42 -9.56
CA TYR A 112 -0.03 3.35 -8.95
C TYR A 112 0.87 2.63 -9.97
N GLU A 113 0.67 2.85 -11.26
CA GLU A 113 1.58 2.38 -12.33
C GLU A 113 2.81 3.29 -12.49
N ASP A 114 2.82 4.46 -11.88
CA ASP A 114 3.99 5.33 -11.87
C ASP A 114 5.11 4.75 -11.01
N SER A 115 6.25 4.49 -11.63
CA SER A 115 7.41 3.89 -10.97
C SER A 115 8.03 4.78 -9.88
N LYS A 116 7.96 6.11 -10.01
CA LYS A 116 8.46 7.06 -9.00
C LYS A 116 7.58 6.99 -7.75
N LEU A 117 6.26 7.00 -7.95
CA LEU A 117 5.31 6.85 -6.86
C LEU A 117 5.47 5.51 -6.15
N THR A 118 5.54 4.40 -6.89
CA THR A 118 5.65 3.06 -6.29
C THR A 118 6.95 2.88 -5.53
N LYS A 119 8.07 3.45 -6.00
CA LYS A 119 9.35 3.47 -5.26
C LYS A 119 9.24 4.29 -3.97
N THR A 120 8.67 5.49 -4.02
CA THR A 120 8.43 6.32 -2.83
C THR A 120 7.54 5.61 -1.83
N ASN A 121 6.43 5.02 -2.29
CA ASN A 121 5.51 4.26 -1.44
C ASN A 121 6.20 3.05 -0.79
N SER A 122 7.08 2.37 -1.51
CA SER A 122 7.86 1.24 -0.98
C SER A 122 8.87 1.69 0.08
N TYR A 123 9.52 2.85 -0.13
CA TYR A 123 10.41 3.46 0.85
C TYR A 123 9.69 3.84 2.14
N LEU A 124 8.54 4.52 2.02
CA LEU A 124 7.72 4.91 3.18
C LEU A 124 7.15 3.68 3.91
N THR A 125 6.81 2.60 3.18
CA THR A 125 6.40 1.32 3.77
C THR A 125 7.54 0.72 4.61
N SER A 126 8.76 0.72 4.07
CA SER A 126 9.94 0.18 4.76
C SER A 126 10.30 1.00 6.01
N LEU A 127 10.21 2.34 5.93
CA LEU A 127 10.37 3.21 7.10
C LEU A 127 9.30 2.93 8.18
N GLY A 128 8.05 2.75 7.76
CA GLY A 128 6.97 2.40 8.68
C GLY A 128 7.17 1.04 9.34
N ALA A 129 7.72 0.06 8.61
CA ALA A 129 8.07 -1.25 9.14
C ALA A 129 9.19 -1.15 10.20
N LEU A 130 10.23 -0.34 9.96
CA LEU A 130 11.26 -0.07 10.95
C LEU A 130 10.72 0.66 12.18
N LYS A 131 9.84 1.64 12.00
CA LYS A 131 9.18 2.32 13.12
C LYS A 131 8.46 1.32 14.00
N LEU A 132 7.67 0.41 13.43
CA LEU A 132 7.00 -0.66 14.19
C LEU A 132 8.00 -1.60 14.87
N LEU A 133 9.11 -1.92 14.21
CA LEU A 133 10.18 -2.72 14.80
C LEU A 133 10.72 -2.03 16.06
N PHE A 134 11.08 -0.75 16.00
CA PHE A 134 11.62 -0.01 17.15
C PHE A 134 10.60 0.16 18.29
N GLU A 135 9.34 0.42 17.96
CA GLU A 135 8.27 0.56 18.96
C GLU A 135 8.01 -0.74 19.73
N ASN A 136 8.18 -1.89 19.07
CA ASN A 136 7.88 -3.21 19.65
C ASN A 136 9.12 -4.01 20.10
N ASN A 137 10.32 -3.44 19.95
CA ASN A 137 11.57 -4.06 20.31
C ASN A 137 12.38 -3.18 21.28
N LYS A 138 12.76 -3.77 22.41
CA LYS A 138 13.64 -3.14 23.42
C LYS A 138 15.05 -3.75 23.48
N LYS A 139 15.39 -4.64 22.52
CA LYS A 139 16.66 -5.36 22.46
C LYS A 139 17.57 -4.81 21.38
N ILE A 140 18.87 -5.03 21.51
CA ILE A 140 19.85 -4.71 20.47
C ILE A 140 19.53 -5.51 19.21
N LEU A 141 19.55 -4.85 18.05
CA LEU A 141 19.25 -5.45 16.74
C LEU A 141 20.48 -6.07 16.07
N ARG A 142 21.69 -5.56 16.41
CA ARG A 142 22.97 -6.05 15.88
C ARG A 142 23.05 -7.58 15.99
N ASN A 143 23.46 -8.26 14.91
CA ASN A 143 23.61 -9.71 14.79
C ASN A 143 22.31 -10.50 14.96
N LYS A 144 21.15 -9.89 15.08
CA LYS A 144 19.85 -10.59 15.08
C LYS A 144 19.52 -11.10 13.70
N LYS A 145 18.94 -12.31 13.64
CA LYS A 145 18.48 -12.90 12.38
C LYS A 145 17.09 -12.34 12.01
N VAL A 146 16.98 -11.77 10.83
CA VAL A 146 15.72 -11.26 10.30
C VAL A 146 15.40 -11.90 8.95
N LEU A 147 14.18 -12.42 8.81
CA LEU A 147 13.63 -12.93 7.56
C LEU A 147 12.76 -11.88 6.90
N VAL A 148 12.98 -11.62 5.62
CA VAL A 148 12.08 -10.88 4.74
C VAL A 148 11.58 -11.81 3.66
N THR A 149 10.26 -12.01 3.54
CA THR A 149 9.69 -12.86 2.51
C THR A 149 9.37 -12.07 1.25
N GLY A 150 9.66 -12.67 0.09
CA GLY A 150 9.66 -11.98 -1.19
C GLY A 150 10.90 -11.11 -1.39
N TYR A 151 11.16 -10.72 -2.65
CA TYR A 151 12.23 -9.77 -2.99
C TYR A 151 11.76 -8.87 -4.13
N GLY A 152 10.91 -7.92 -3.78
CA GLY A 152 10.38 -6.87 -4.64
C GLY A 152 10.70 -5.50 -4.05
N ASN A 153 10.08 -4.45 -4.56
CA ASN A 153 10.41 -3.05 -4.22
C ASN A 153 10.46 -2.76 -2.71
N ILE A 154 9.51 -3.27 -1.93
CA ILE A 154 9.50 -3.08 -0.46
C ILE A 154 10.65 -3.87 0.17
N SER A 155 10.77 -5.15 -0.18
CA SER A 155 11.77 -6.05 0.43
C SER A 155 13.19 -5.60 0.14
N GLU A 156 13.50 -5.15 -1.08
CA GLU A 156 14.83 -4.65 -1.45
C GLU A 156 15.25 -3.46 -0.56
N ILE A 157 14.35 -2.50 -0.39
CA ILE A 157 14.61 -1.32 0.43
C ILE A 157 14.71 -1.71 1.91
N LEU A 158 13.79 -2.54 2.39
CA LEU A 158 13.75 -2.97 3.79
C LEU A 158 14.99 -3.80 4.16
N CYS A 159 15.41 -4.75 3.31
CA CYS A 159 16.63 -5.52 3.52
C CYS A 159 17.87 -4.63 3.65
N LYS A 160 18.00 -3.61 2.79
CA LYS A 160 19.10 -2.64 2.88
C LYS A 160 19.08 -1.86 4.20
N MET A 161 17.91 -1.42 4.66
CA MET A 161 17.76 -0.71 5.93
C MET A 161 18.10 -1.62 7.11
N LEU A 162 17.62 -2.87 7.12
CA LEU A 162 17.90 -3.87 8.18
C LEU A 162 19.39 -4.24 8.22
N ASN A 163 20.02 -4.39 7.05
CA ASN A 163 21.47 -4.64 6.97
C ASN A 163 22.30 -3.48 7.52
N ASN A 164 21.88 -2.24 7.28
CA ASN A 164 22.54 -1.06 7.86
C ASN A 164 22.38 -0.96 9.39
N LEU A 165 21.41 -1.69 9.97
CA LEU A 165 21.28 -1.88 11.42
C LEU A 165 22.12 -3.07 11.93
N GLU A 166 23.02 -3.59 11.09
CA GLU A 166 23.91 -4.74 11.37
C GLU A 166 23.14 -6.01 11.76
N MET A 167 21.94 -6.21 11.18
CA MET A 167 21.18 -7.44 11.32
C MET A 167 21.63 -8.46 10.27
N ASN A 168 21.53 -9.75 10.61
CA ASN A 168 21.74 -10.85 9.67
C ASN A 168 20.48 -11.06 8.83
N VAL A 169 20.49 -10.52 7.60
CA VAL A 169 19.32 -10.53 6.71
C VAL A 169 19.22 -11.82 5.93
N TYR A 170 18.04 -12.43 5.95
CA TYR A 170 17.65 -13.59 5.18
C TYR A 170 16.46 -13.23 4.29
N VAL A 171 16.46 -13.73 3.06
CA VAL A 171 15.41 -13.55 2.07
C VAL A 171 14.84 -14.89 1.66
N ALA A 172 13.55 -15.11 1.85
CA ALA A 172 12.84 -16.26 1.30
C ALA A 172 12.03 -15.83 0.08
N ALA A 173 12.38 -16.31 -1.11
CA ALA A 173 11.70 -15.93 -2.35
C ALA A 173 11.48 -17.12 -3.28
N ARG A 174 10.34 -17.12 -4.00
CA ARG A 174 9.97 -18.20 -4.93
C ARG A 174 10.84 -18.24 -6.17
N LYS A 175 11.16 -17.07 -6.76
CA LYS A 175 11.90 -16.99 -8.02
C LYS A 175 13.40 -17.05 -7.76
N GLN A 176 14.12 -17.93 -8.47
CA GLN A 176 15.58 -18.05 -8.38
C GLN A 176 16.28 -16.71 -8.65
N GLN A 177 15.78 -15.94 -9.64
CA GLN A 177 16.33 -14.62 -9.94
C GLN A 177 16.30 -13.69 -8.73
N GLN A 178 15.21 -13.66 -7.97
CA GLN A 178 15.08 -12.85 -6.75
C GLN A 178 16.07 -13.30 -5.69
N ARG A 179 16.26 -14.61 -5.52
CA ARG A 179 17.25 -15.18 -4.58
C ARG A 179 18.65 -14.78 -4.96
N ASN A 180 19.00 -14.89 -6.25
CA ASN A 180 20.32 -14.49 -6.75
C ASN A 180 20.56 -12.97 -6.55
N CYS A 181 19.55 -12.12 -6.78
CA CYS A 181 19.67 -10.68 -6.50
C CYS A 181 19.94 -10.42 -5.01
N ALA A 182 19.25 -11.12 -4.11
CA ALA A 182 19.47 -11.01 -2.66
C ALA A 182 20.88 -11.45 -2.26
N LEU A 183 21.36 -12.58 -2.79
CA LEU A 183 22.74 -13.08 -2.57
C LEU A 183 23.79 -12.08 -3.06
N ASN A 184 23.60 -11.49 -4.24
CA ASN A 184 24.52 -10.48 -4.80
C ASN A 184 24.57 -9.20 -3.95
N CYS A 185 23.51 -8.91 -3.17
CA CYS A 185 23.51 -7.83 -2.19
C CYS A 185 24.14 -8.21 -0.84
N GLY A 186 24.64 -9.44 -0.69
CA GLY A 186 25.28 -9.94 0.53
C GLY A 186 24.31 -10.51 1.57
N TYR A 187 23.04 -10.75 1.21
CA TYR A 187 22.06 -11.36 2.10
C TYR A 187 22.04 -12.88 1.95
N ASN A 188 21.68 -13.60 3.02
CA ASN A 188 21.39 -15.02 2.89
C ASN A 188 20.05 -15.20 2.15
N SER A 189 19.93 -16.26 1.34
CA SER A 189 18.67 -16.48 0.61
C SER A 189 18.39 -17.96 0.41
N PHE A 190 17.09 -18.33 0.46
CA PHE A 190 16.59 -19.68 0.25
C PHE A 190 15.22 -19.69 -0.44
N ASP A 191 14.80 -20.86 -0.89
CA ASP A 191 13.47 -21.00 -1.50
C ASP A 191 12.37 -20.82 -0.47
N ILE A 192 11.32 -20.08 -0.83
CA ILE A 192 10.19 -19.80 0.06
C ILE A 192 9.49 -21.07 0.55
N SER A 193 9.56 -22.17 -0.22
CA SER A 193 9.04 -23.49 0.18
C SER A 193 9.82 -24.12 1.33
N ASP A 194 11.02 -23.64 1.61
CA ASP A 194 11.88 -24.14 2.70
C ASP A 194 11.68 -23.40 4.03
N ILE A 195 10.70 -22.48 4.13
CA ILE A 195 10.42 -21.70 5.36
C ILE A 195 10.34 -22.60 6.59
N SER A 196 9.64 -23.75 6.48
CA SER A 196 9.45 -24.69 7.60
C SER A 196 10.75 -25.23 8.17
N LYS A 197 11.83 -25.32 7.35
CA LYS A 197 13.14 -25.78 7.83
C LYS A 197 13.84 -24.76 8.74
N TYR A 198 13.47 -23.48 8.62
CA TYR A 198 14.14 -22.36 9.28
C TYR A 198 13.22 -21.54 10.20
N ALA A 199 11.95 -21.96 10.41
CA ALA A 199 10.97 -21.18 11.15
C ALA A 199 11.44 -20.78 12.57
N ASN A 200 12.20 -21.64 13.24
CA ASN A 200 12.76 -21.39 14.58
C ASN A 200 14.06 -20.56 14.58
N ASP A 201 14.56 -20.11 13.44
CA ASP A 201 15.85 -19.42 13.37
C ASP A 201 15.78 -17.92 13.62
N PHE A 202 14.64 -17.29 13.33
CA PHE A 202 14.53 -15.85 13.21
C PHE A 202 14.08 -15.17 14.51
N ASP A 203 14.67 -14.00 14.75
CA ASP A 203 14.24 -13.08 15.81
C ASP A 203 13.13 -12.14 15.33
N TYR A 204 13.12 -11.84 13.99
CA TYR A 204 12.16 -10.98 13.32
C TYR A 204 11.77 -11.55 11.97
N ILE A 205 10.50 -11.41 11.61
CA ILE A 205 10.00 -11.78 10.28
C ILE A 205 9.17 -10.64 9.73
N PHE A 206 9.48 -10.19 8.50
CA PHE A 206 8.67 -9.25 7.74
C PHE A 206 8.08 -9.95 6.53
N ASN A 207 6.77 -10.14 6.52
CA ASN A 207 6.10 -10.71 5.36
C ASN A 207 5.66 -9.63 4.38
N THR A 208 6.12 -9.73 3.12
CA THR A 208 5.69 -8.87 2.01
C THR A 208 4.92 -9.63 0.92
N VAL A 209 4.75 -10.94 1.08
CA VAL A 209 4.09 -11.81 0.08
C VAL A 209 2.61 -11.94 0.39
N PRO A 210 1.71 -11.48 -0.49
CA PRO A 210 0.26 -11.57 -0.30
C PRO A 210 -0.27 -12.97 -0.67
N SER A 211 0.25 -13.99 -0.03
CA SER A 211 -0.13 -15.39 -0.22
C SER A 211 0.19 -16.19 1.03
N ARG A 212 -0.62 -17.18 1.38
CA ARG A 212 -0.40 -18.08 2.52
C ARG A 212 0.87 -18.88 2.30
N ILE A 213 1.97 -18.50 2.96
CA ILE A 213 3.29 -19.12 2.87
C ILE A 213 3.78 -19.67 4.21
N PHE A 214 3.12 -19.32 5.30
CA PHE A 214 3.37 -19.87 6.64
C PHE A 214 2.20 -20.76 7.06
N THR A 215 2.51 -21.98 7.41
CA THR A 215 1.56 -22.96 7.95
C THR A 215 1.39 -22.77 9.45
N GLU A 216 0.41 -23.46 10.04
CA GLU A 216 0.23 -23.53 11.49
C GLU A 216 1.48 -24.06 12.19
N CYS A 217 2.07 -25.14 11.66
CA CYS A 217 3.29 -25.75 12.20
C CYS A 217 4.49 -24.78 12.18
N ASP A 218 4.60 -23.94 11.13
CA ASP A 218 5.65 -22.92 11.09
C ASP A 218 5.51 -21.91 12.22
N ILE A 219 4.26 -21.46 12.47
CA ILE A 219 3.98 -20.50 13.54
C ILE A 219 4.24 -21.12 14.92
N GLU A 220 3.82 -22.36 15.14
CA GLU A 220 4.09 -23.09 16.38
C GLU A 220 5.59 -23.18 16.67
N ASN A 221 6.40 -23.50 15.66
CA ASN A 221 7.85 -23.67 15.76
C ASN A 221 8.64 -22.35 15.80
N MET A 222 8.03 -21.20 15.56
CA MET A 222 8.73 -19.91 15.70
C MET A 222 9.20 -19.70 17.15
N LYS A 223 10.32 -19.00 17.33
CA LYS A 223 10.74 -18.55 18.66
C LYS A 223 9.62 -17.75 19.34
N ASP A 224 9.40 -17.96 20.62
CA ASP A 224 8.42 -17.15 21.41
C ASP A 224 8.76 -15.67 21.40
N SER A 225 10.05 -15.36 21.28
CA SER A 225 10.52 -13.97 21.18
C SER A 225 10.42 -13.39 19.77
N CYS A 226 10.16 -14.20 18.74
CA CYS A 226 10.08 -13.75 17.36
C CYS A 226 8.94 -12.75 17.20
N LEU A 227 9.24 -11.63 16.52
CA LEU A 227 8.24 -10.65 16.16
C LEU A 227 7.92 -10.79 14.66
N PHE A 228 6.70 -11.21 14.35
CA PHE A 228 6.19 -11.30 12.98
C PHE A 228 5.45 -10.02 12.61
N THR A 229 5.86 -9.37 11.52
CA THR A 229 5.23 -8.17 11.00
C THR A 229 4.64 -8.43 9.60
N GLU A 230 3.32 -8.35 9.50
CA GLU A 230 2.58 -8.56 8.25
C GLU A 230 2.47 -7.25 7.47
N LEU A 231 3.25 -7.10 6.41
CA LEU A 231 3.25 -5.94 5.51
C LEU A 231 2.40 -6.19 4.26
N ALA A 232 2.14 -7.46 3.93
CA ALA A 232 1.38 -7.82 2.74
C ALA A 232 -0.10 -7.48 2.89
N SER A 233 -0.78 -7.30 1.75
CA SER A 233 -2.24 -7.25 1.69
C SER A 233 -2.84 -8.66 1.79
N ALA A 234 -4.16 -8.74 1.98
CA ALA A 234 -4.87 -10.03 1.94
C ALA A 234 -4.51 -10.82 0.66
N PRO A 235 -4.42 -12.15 0.74
CA PRO A 235 -4.81 -13.03 1.86
C PRO A 235 -3.77 -13.19 2.97
N PHE A 236 -2.73 -12.33 3.07
CA PHE A 236 -1.65 -12.34 4.08
C PHE A 236 -0.73 -13.57 3.98
N GLY A 237 0.44 -13.53 4.64
CA GLY A 237 1.40 -14.63 4.65
C GLY A 237 0.99 -15.77 5.58
N ALA A 238 0.25 -15.47 6.65
CA ALA A 238 -0.21 -16.42 7.65
C ALA A 238 -1.62 -16.07 8.15
N ASP A 239 -2.26 -17.01 8.83
CA ASP A 239 -3.51 -16.74 9.55
C ASP A 239 -3.21 -16.25 10.97
N LYS A 240 -3.79 -15.09 11.32
CA LYS A 240 -3.60 -14.51 12.66
C LYS A 240 -4.04 -15.45 13.77
N ILE A 241 -5.02 -16.32 13.52
CA ILE A 241 -5.53 -17.28 14.52
C ILE A 241 -4.45 -18.19 15.08
N TYR A 242 -3.43 -18.55 14.28
CA TYR A 242 -2.32 -19.37 14.75
C TYR A 242 -1.39 -18.61 15.69
N PHE A 243 -1.15 -17.31 15.44
CA PHE A 243 -0.38 -16.49 16.37
C PHE A 243 -1.08 -16.34 17.72
N ASP A 244 -2.39 -16.17 17.73
CA ASP A 244 -3.20 -16.09 18.95
C ASP A 244 -3.20 -17.45 19.68
N LYS A 245 -3.34 -18.57 18.95
CA LYS A 245 -3.34 -19.94 19.50
C LYS A 245 -2.01 -20.29 20.19
N TYR A 246 -0.87 -19.92 19.61
CA TYR A 246 0.46 -20.24 20.13
C TYR A 246 1.12 -19.08 20.87
N TYR A 247 0.36 -18.02 21.21
CA TYR A 247 0.83 -16.83 21.92
C TYR A 247 2.05 -16.15 21.26
N LYS A 248 2.15 -16.19 19.93
CA LYS A 248 3.25 -15.59 19.16
C LYS A 248 2.98 -14.11 18.88
N LYS A 249 4.05 -13.31 18.80
CA LYS A 249 3.93 -11.88 18.55
C LYS A 249 3.65 -11.59 17.08
N TYR A 250 2.52 -10.96 16.79
CA TYR A 250 2.07 -10.61 15.47
C TYR A 250 1.66 -9.14 15.38
N ILE A 251 2.22 -8.41 14.41
CA ILE A 251 1.83 -7.04 14.09
C ILE A 251 1.20 -7.03 12.70
N TYR A 252 -0.07 -6.66 12.64
CA TYR A 252 -0.72 -6.34 11.39
C TYR A 252 -0.40 -4.91 10.99
N ALA A 253 0.28 -4.72 9.87
CA ALA A 253 0.88 -3.45 9.47
C ALA A 253 0.43 -2.98 8.06
N PRO A 254 -0.88 -2.78 7.84
CA PRO A 254 -1.38 -2.30 6.56
C PRO A 254 -1.13 -0.81 6.39
N SER A 255 -1.08 -0.36 5.13
CA SER A 255 -1.16 1.05 4.73
C SER A 255 -0.17 1.98 5.47
N LEU A 256 1.02 1.50 5.77
CA LEU A 256 2.05 2.24 6.54
C LEU A 256 2.35 3.65 6.00
N PRO A 257 2.42 3.89 4.67
CA PRO A 257 2.60 5.24 4.15
C PRO A 257 1.49 6.21 4.57
N GLY A 258 0.23 5.82 4.43
CA GLY A 258 -0.91 6.64 4.83
C GLY A 258 -1.01 6.82 6.36
N ARG A 259 -0.58 5.81 7.12
CA ARG A 259 -0.61 5.82 8.59
C ARG A 259 0.46 6.70 9.21
N PHE A 260 1.71 6.62 8.74
CA PHE A 260 2.85 7.26 9.39
C PHE A 260 3.41 8.46 8.62
N TYR A 261 3.22 8.50 7.30
CA TYR A 261 3.79 9.50 6.40
C TYR A 261 2.74 10.00 5.38
N PRO A 262 1.54 10.43 5.85
CA PRO A 262 0.43 10.74 4.95
C PRO A 262 0.73 11.90 4.01
N GLU A 263 1.51 12.89 4.44
CA GLU A 263 1.87 14.04 3.63
C GLU A 263 2.82 13.66 2.49
N GLU A 264 3.92 12.96 2.78
CA GLU A 264 4.88 12.50 1.78
C GLU A 264 4.25 11.51 0.80
N ALA A 265 3.40 10.61 1.30
CA ALA A 265 2.66 9.69 0.45
C ALA A 265 1.66 10.42 -0.46
N ALA A 266 1.00 11.47 0.04
CA ALA A 266 0.14 12.32 -0.76
C ALA A 266 0.93 13.16 -1.76
N ARG A 267 2.13 13.64 -1.41
CA ARG A 267 3.01 14.37 -2.34
C ARG A 267 3.38 13.51 -3.53
N ALA A 268 3.77 12.26 -3.31
CA ALA A 268 4.07 11.33 -4.39
C ALA A 268 2.88 11.10 -5.34
N VAL A 269 1.67 10.97 -4.78
CA VAL A 269 0.42 10.85 -5.57
C VAL A 269 0.15 12.14 -6.35
N TYR A 270 0.27 13.30 -5.68
CA TYR A 270 0.11 14.60 -6.32
C TYR A 270 1.06 14.78 -7.50
N ASP A 271 2.36 14.53 -7.32
CA ASP A 271 3.37 14.70 -8.36
C ASP A 271 3.08 13.83 -9.58
N SER A 272 2.69 12.57 -9.36
CA SER A 272 2.31 11.63 -10.42
C SER A 272 1.08 12.11 -11.20
N ILE A 273 0.01 12.53 -10.51
CA ILE A 273 -1.21 13.03 -11.15
C ILE A 273 -0.94 14.34 -11.88
N TYR A 274 -0.20 15.25 -11.26
CA TYR A 274 0.14 16.55 -11.82
C TYR A 274 0.97 16.42 -13.11
N GLU A 275 1.97 15.53 -13.11
CA GLU A 275 2.79 15.26 -14.29
C GLU A 275 1.95 14.69 -15.44
N PHE A 276 1.05 13.75 -15.16
CA PHE A 276 0.17 13.13 -16.14
C PHE A 276 -0.83 14.13 -16.77
N ILE A 277 -1.46 14.97 -15.95
CA ILE A 277 -2.57 15.82 -16.40
C ILE A 277 -2.09 17.13 -16.99
N PHE A 278 -1.00 17.71 -16.46
CA PHE A 278 -0.62 19.10 -16.76
C PHE A 278 0.74 19.26 -17.45
N LYS A 279 1.58 18.20 -17.52
CA LYS A 279 2.90 18.27 -18.16
C LYS A 279 3.02 17.45 -19.45
N ARG A 280 1.99 16.65 -19.80
CA ARG A 280 1.96 15.87 -21.05
C ARG A 280 1.17 16.56 -22.14
#